data_b64b8d078fb82d3c8af2421e55c591d1
#
_entry.id   b64b8d078fb82d3c8af2421e55c591d1
#
_cell.length_a   1.000
_cell.length_b   1.000
_cell.length_c   1.000
_cell.angle_alpha   90.00
_cell.angle_beta   90.00
_cell.angle_gamma   90.00
#
_symmetry.space_group_name_H-M   'P 1'
#
loop_
_entity.id
_entity.type
_entity.pdbx_description
1 polymer ?
#
loop_
_entity_poly.entity_id
_entity_poly.type
_entity_poly.pdbx_seq_one_letter_code
_entity_poly.pdbx_strand_id
1 'polypeptide(L)'
;LKIPSAKEMLVVTKDAFVRSPALVMTAFGAVTFHIFLGAAMFEQIWFVEERGFDRNEIAELTGWMALVAGVLGNLFGGVGSDYFLKKTGFGRPMFMFWVTVFIMPVMLAYRFVDPASPFFLACMFMAFFQLGCLYGPVFGTVQELVPPQIRGTVTAVVILMINVIGIGVGVTAG
;
A
#
# COMPACT_ATOMS: atom_id res chain seq x y z
N LEU A 1 -26.02 -24.34 5.11
CA LEU A 1 -25.19 -23.43 4.26
C LEU A 1 -24.33 -24.35 3.37
N LYS A 2 -24.62 -24.37 2.08
CA LYS A 2 -23.82 -25.16 1.12
C LYS A 2 -22.55 -24.37 0.85
N ILE A 3 -21.41 -24.93 1.22
CA ILE A 3 -20.10 -24.32 0.92
C ILE A 3 -19.90 -24.40 -0.60
N PRO A 4 -19.69 -23.26 -1.31
CA PRO A 4 -19.49 -23.26 -2.75
C PRO A 4 -18.22 -24.05 -3.11
N SER A 5 -18.24 -24.74 -4.23
CA SER A 5 -17.04 -25.41 -4.74
C SER A 5 -15.98 -24.40 -5.18
N ALA A 6 -14.70 -24.81 -5.21
CA ALA A 6 -13.60 -23.94 -5.66
C ALA A 6 -13.85 -23.37 -7.07
N LYS A 7 -14.47 -24.17 -7.96
CA LYS A 7 -14.81 -23.74 -9.31
C LYS A 7 -15.90 -22.66 -9.31
N GLU A 8 -16.93 -22.79 -8.48
CA GLU A 8 -17.97 -21.77 -8.33
C GLU A 8 -17.40 -20.48 -7.75
N MET A 9 -16.49 -20.58 -6.77
CA MET A 9 -15.80 -19.42 -6.19
C MET A 9 -14.96 -18.67 -7.24
N LEU A 10 -14.22 -19.38 -8.09
CA LEU A 10 -13.44 -18.79 -9.18
C LEU A 10 -14.33 -18.07 -10.20
N VAL A 11 -15.44 -18.67 -10.61
CA VAL A 11 -16.39 -18.06 -11.56
C VAL A 11 -16.96 -16.77 -10.98
N VAL A 12 -17.45 -16.81 -9.74
CA VAL A 12 -18.07 -15.64 -9.09
C VAL A 12 -17.02 -14.53 -8.85
N THR A 13 -15.78 -14.90 -8.51
CA THR A 13 -14.67 -13.93 -8.37
C THR A 13 -14.36 -13.27 -9.72
N LYS A 14 -14.20 -14.05 -10.79
CA LYS A 14 -14.02 -13.51 -12.14
C LYS A 14 -15.14 -12.55 -12.53
N ASP A 15 -16.38 -12.96 -12.29
CA ASP A 15 -17.55 -12.12 -12.59
C ASP A 15 -17.55 -10.81 -11.80
N ALA A 16 -17.10 -10.82 -10.54
CA ALA A 16 -16.96 -9.61 -9.74
C ALA A 16 -15.98 -8.61 -10.39
N PHE A 17 -14.82 -9.08 -10.85
CA PHE A 17 -13.85 -8.22 -11.54
C PHE A 17 -14.38 -7.73 -12.90
N VAL A 18 -15.02 -8.58 -13.69
CA VAL A 18 -15.55 -8.21 -15.01
C VAL A 18 -16.65 -7.16 -14.90
N ARG A 19 -17.50 -7.25 -13.87
CA ARG A 19 -18.66 -6.34 -13.69
C ARG A 19 -18.33 -5.06 -12.95
N SER A 20 -17.18 -4.97 -12.27
CA SER A 20 -16.80 -3.82 -11.46
C SER A 20 -15.48 -3.20 -11.91
N PRO A 21 -15.51 -2.22 -12.85
CA PRO A 21 -14.32 -1.46 -13.21
C PRO A 21 -13.62 -0.81 -12.00
N ALA A 22 -14.40 -0.37 -11.01
CA ALA A 22 -13.85 0.21 -9.78
C ALA A 22 -13.01 -0.81 -8.99
N LEU A 23 -13.43 -2.09 -8.94
CA LEU A 23 -12.66 -3.15 -8.31
C LEU A 23 -11.33 -3.41 -9.06
N VAL A 24 -11.40 -3.45 -10.40
CA VAL A 24 -10.21 -3.61 -11.25
C VAL A 24 -9.23 -2.46 -11.03
N MET A 25 -9.71 -1.21 -11.05
CA MET A 25 -8.86 -0.03 -10.85
C MET A 25 -8.25 0.01 -9.44
N THR A 26 -9.01 -0.40 -8.42
CA THR A 26 -8.50 -0.50 -7.04
C THR A 26 -7.41 -1.55 -6.93
N ALA A 27 -7.62 -2.75 -7.49
CA ALA A 27 -6.63 -3.82 -7.51
C ALA A 27 -5.38 -3.41 -8.31
N PHE A 28 -5.57 -2.80 -9.49
CA PHE A 28 -4.47 -2.29 -10.31
C PHE A 28 -3.64 -1.23 -9.58
N GLY A 29 -4.28 -0.26 -8.94
CA GLY A 29 -3.59 0.76 -8.15
C GLY A 29 -2.80 0.15 -6.99
N ALA A 30 -3.38 -0.83 -6.29
CA ALA A 30 -2.70 -1.53 -5.21
C ALA A 30 -1.48 -2.33 -5.71
N VAL A 31 -1.60 -3.04 -6.83
CA VAL A 31 -0.50 -3.78 -7.47
C VAL A 31 0.61 -2.81 -7.90
N THR A 32 0.26 -1.73 -8.59
CA THR A 32 1.23 -0.72 -9.06
C THR A 32 2.01 -0.12 -7.88
N PHE A 33 1.32 0.21 -6.79
CA PHE A 33 1.97 0.70 -5.58
C PHE A 33 2.97 -0.32 -5.01
N HIS A 34 2.64 -1.61 -5.03
CA HIS A 34 3.52 -2.65 -4.52
C HIS A 34 4.69 -2.99 -5.45
N ILE A 35 4.67 -2.59 -6.72
CA ILE A 35 5.86 -2.62 -7.58
C ILE A 35 6.93 -1.67 -7.01
N PHE A 36 6.54 -0.46 -6.61
CA PHE A 36 7.46 0.48 -5.94
C PHE A 36 7.96 -0.08 -4.61
N LEU A 37 7.10 -0.74 -3.84
CA LEU A 37 7.48 -1.37 -2.59
C LEU A 37 8.49 -2.52 -2.80
N GLY A 38 8.31 -3.33 -3.85
CA GLY A 38 9.25 -4.38 -4.23
C GLY A 38 10.63 -3.81 -4.60
N ALA A 39 10.66 -2.74 -5.40
CA ALA A 39 11.90 -2.04 -5.73
C ALA A 39 12.58 -1.41 -4.50
N ALA A 40 11.81 -0.94 -3.52
CA ALA A 40 12.33 -0.37 -2.28
C ALA A 40 13.06 -1.41 -1.39
N MET A 41 12.98 -2.71 -1.66
CA MET A 41 13.78 -3.72 -0.96
C MET A 41 15.29 -3.52 -1.17
N PHE A 42 15.69 -2.89 -2.28
CA PHE A 42 17.09 -2.53 -2.55
C PHE A 42 17.52 -1.25 -1.85
N GLU A 43 16.61 -0.53 -1.23
CA GLU A 43 16.88 0.73 -0.55
C GLU A 43 17.84 0.58 0.64
N GLN A 44 17.84 -0.58 1.31
CA GLN A 44 18.82 -0.89 2.37
C GLN A 44 20.26 -0.88 1.85
N ILE A 45 20.47 -1.40 0.63
CA ILE A 45 21.80 -1.38 -0.01
C ILE A 45 22.18 0.08 -0.32
N TRP A 46 21.25 0.84 -0.87
CA TRP A 46 21.47 2.26 -1.17
C TRP A 46 21.82 3.09 0.08
N PHE A 47 21.17 2.84 1.21
CA PHE A 47 21.50 3.52 2.47
C PHE A 47 22.92 3.24 2.92
N VAL A 48 23.39 2.01 2.77
CA VAL A 48 24.74 1.60 3.19
C VAL A 48 25.79 2.11 2.20
N GLU A 49 25.60 1.86 0.91
CA GLU A 49 26.62 2.11 -0.11
C GLU A 49 26.71 3.58 -0.53
N GLU A 50 25.56 4.25 -0.64
CA GLU A 50 25.50 5.62 -1.18
C GLU A 50 25.35 6.68 -0.08
N ARG A 51 24.73 6.33 1.05
CA ARG A 51 24.44 7.28 2.12
C ARG A 51 25.33 7.10 3.35
N GLY A 52 26.16 6.04 3.38
CA GLY A 52 27.18 5.81 4.40
C GLY A 52 26.64 5.35 5.76
N PHE A 53 25.42 4.84 5.83
CA PHE A 53 24.88 4.27 7.07
C PHE A 53 25.52 2.95 7.44
N ASP A 54 25.69 2.66 8.74
CA ASP A 54 25.94 1.30 9.21
C ASP A 54 24.73 0.41 8.90
N ARG A 55 25.00 -0.82 8.47
CA ARG A 55 23.97 -1.76 8.04
C ARG A 55 22.99 -2.11 9.16
N ASN A 56 23.47 -2.29 10.37
CA ASN A 56 22.63 -2.68 11.50
C ASN A 56 21.83 -1.47 12.00
N GLU A 57 22.44 -0.30 12.07
CA GLU A 57 21.78 0.93 12.50
C GLU A 57 20.62 1.30 11.56
N ILE A 58 20.85 1.25 10.25
CA ILE A 58 19.79 1.59 9.29
C ILE A 58 18.67 0.53 9.26
N ALA A 59 19.02 -0.76 9.43
CA ALA A 59 18.02 -1.81 9.51
C ALA A 59 17.13 -1.67 10.76
N GLU A 60 17.72 -1.33 11.91
CA GLU A 60 16.98 -1.05 13.14
C GLU A 60 16.09 0.19 12.98
N LEU A 61 16.65 1.28 12.46
CA LEU A 61 15.94 2.54 12.24
C LEU A 61 14.71 2.35 11.30
N THR A 62 14.93 1.71 10.17
CA THR A 62 13.85 1.45 9.20
C THR A 62 12.82 0.47 9.77
N GLY A 63 13.23 -0.50 10.58
CA GLY A 63 12.33 -1.40 11.29
C GLY A 63 11.40 -0.65 12.26
N TRP A 64 11.93 0.24 13.07
CA TRP A 64 11.14 1.09 13.96
C TRP A 64 10.24 2.06 13.19
N MET A 65 10.76 2.67 12.11
CA MET A 65 9.95 3.53 11.24
C MET A 65 8.78 2.77 10.61
N ALA A 66 9.02 1.57 10.10
CA ALA A 66 7.98 0.73 9.52
C ALA A 66 6.91 0.35 10.56
N LEU A 67 7.33 0.02 11.79
CA LEU A 67 6.40 -0.32 12.85
C LEU A 67 5.54 0.89 13.25
N VAL A 68 6.16 1.99 13.65
CA VAL A 68 5.44 3.14 14.22
C VAL A 68 4.68 3.91 13.12
N ALA A 69 5.38 4.32 12.08
CA ALA A 69 4.77 5.10 11.00
C ALA A 69 3.78 4.25 10.18
N GLY A 70 4.09 2.96 9.95
CA GLY A 70 3.19 2.04 9.26
C GLY A 70 1.88 1.81 9.99
N VAL A 71 1.91 1.62 11.32
CA VAL A 71 0.70 1.48 12.14
C VAL A 71 -0.11 2.78 12.13
N LEU A 72 0.53 3.92 12.36
CA LEU A 72 -0.13 5.22 12.33
C LEU A 72 -0.72 5.52 10.95
N GLY A 73 0.02 5.22 9.89
CA GLY A 73 -0.46 5.35 8.52
C GLY A 73 -1.68 4.49 8.23
N ASN A 74 -1.68 3.24 8.67
CA ASN A 74 -2.81 2.32 8.48
C ASN A 74 -4.08 2.83 9.20
N LEU A 75 -3.94 3.28 10.44
CA LEU A 75 -5.04 3.89 11.19
C LEU A 75 -5.56 5.16 10.50
N PHE A 76 -4.65 6.05 10.10
CA PHE A 76 -5.00 7.27 9.39
C PHE A 76 -5.65 6.97 8.03
N GLY A 77 -5.10 6.05 7.25
CA GLY A 77 -5.64 5.62 5.97
C GLY A 77 -7.05 5.05 6.09
N GLY A 78 -7.28 4.18 7.08
CA GLY A 78 -8.60 3.59 7.34
C GLY A 78 -9.61 4.64 7.79
N VAL A 79 -9.38 5.26 8.94
CA VAL A 79 -10.31 6.24 9.53
C VAL A 79 -10.46 7.48 8.66
N GLY A 80 -9.35 8.00 8.10
CA GLY A 80 -9.35 9.18 7.25
C GLY A 80 -10.13 8.96 5.95
N SER A 81 -9.96 7.81 5.31
CA SER A 81 -10.71 7.49 4.09
C SER A 81 -12.21 7.30 4.34
N ASP A 82 -12.59 6.71 5.48
CA ASP A 82 -14.00 6.59 5.88
C ASP A 82 -14.64 7.94 6.18
N TYR A 83 -13.91 8.81 6.88
CA TYR A 83 -14.36 10.18 7.15
C TYR A 83 -14.49 10.99 5.85
N PHE A 84 -13.50 10.89 4.95
CA PHE A 84 -13.51 11.56 3.67
C PHE A 84 -14.71 11.12 2.81
N LEU A 85 -14.95 9.81 2.72
CA LEU A 85 -16.10 9.24 2.02
C LEU A 85 -17.42 9.79 2.57
N LYS A 86 -17.60 9.79 3.89
CA LYS A 86 -18.81 10.29 4.56
C LYS A 86 -19.05 11.79 4.32
N LYS A 87 -17.97 12.59 4.31
CA LYS A 87 -18.06 14.05 4.19
C LYS A 87 -18.23 14.53 2.75
N THR A 88 -17.57 13.88 1.80
CA THR A 88 -17.48 14.36 0.41
C THR A 88 -18.31 13.54 -0.57
N GLY A 89 -18.67 12.30 -0.22
CA GLY A 89 -19.29 11.34 -1.13
C GLY A 89 -18.32 10.72 -2.14
N PHE A 90 -17.06 11.18 -2.21
CA PHE A 90 -16.04 10.57 -3.07
C PHE A 90 -15.48 9.28 -2.45
N GLY A 91 -15.20 8.29 -3.29
CA GLY A 91 -14.68 7.00 -2.83
C GLY A 91 -13.31 7.09 -2.15
N ARG A 92 -12.98 6.08 -1.33
CA ARG A 92 -11.67 5.96 -0.63
C ARG A 92 -10.45 6.06 -1.56
N PRO A 93 -10.48 5.61 -2.84
CA PRO A 93 -9.37 5.83 -3.77
C PRO A 93 -9.06 7.31 -4.02
N MET A 94 -10.06 8.19 -4.02
CA MET A 94 -9.84 9.64 -4.16
C MET A 94 -9.12 10.22 -2.93
N PHE A 95 -9.44 9.74 -1.73
CA PHE A 95 -8.69 10.10 -0.52
C PHE A 95 -7.22 9.71 -0.67
N MET A 96 -6.93 8.46 -1.11
CA MET A 96 -5.57 8.00 -1.33
C MET A 96 -4.83 8.80 -2.39
N PHE A 97 -5.51 9.19 -3.46
CA PHE A 97 -4.93 10.08 -4.47
C PHE A 97 -4.42 11.39 -3.83
N TRP A 98 -5.25 12.07 -3.05
CA TRP A 98 -4.86 13.30 -2.38
C TRP A 98 -3.75 13.10 -1.35
N VAL A 99 -3.84 12.08 -0.52
CA VAL A 99 -2.79 11.72 0.44
C VAL A 99 -1.46 11.51 -0.28
N THR A 100 -1.46 10.77 -1.39
CA THR A 100 -0.25 10.53 -2.18
C THR A 100 0.30 11.82 -2.78
N VAL A 101 -0.54 12.67 -3.38
CA VAL A 101 -0.12 13.95 -3.98
C VAL A 101 0.54 14.86 -2.94
N PHE A 102 0.00 14.93 -1.71
CA PHE A 102 0.57 15.79 -0.67
C PHE A 102 1.80 15.20 0.02
N ILE A 103 1.85 13.89 0.22
CA ILE A 103 2.96 13.24 0.92
C ILE A 103 4.13 12.92 -0.01
N MET A 104 3.88 12.60 -1.28
CA MET A 104 4.91 12.18 -2.24
C MET A 104 6.12 13.12 -2.33
N PRO A 105 5.98 14.47 -2.40
CA PRO A 105 7.14 15.34 -2.42
C PRO A 105 8.01 15.21 -1.16
N VAL A 106 7.37 15.08 0.00
CA VAL A 106 8.06 14.95 1.29
C VAL A 106 8.73 13.57 1.39
N MET A 107 8.02 12.50 1.03
CA MET A 107 8.57 11.15 1.08
C MET A 107 9.73 10.95 0.09
N LEU A 108 9.81 11.69 -0.99
CA LEU A 108 10.94 11.63 -1.91
C LEU A 108 12.13 12.49 -1.45
N ALA A 109 11.87 13.50 -0.62
CA ALA A 109 12.89 14.48 -0.22
C ALA A 109 14.06 13.84 0.56
N TYR A 110 13.83 12.75 1.34
CA TYR A 110 14.94 12.11 2.07
C TYR A 110 16.05 11.59 1.16
N ARG A 111 15.76 11.35 -0.12
CA ARG A 111 16.78 10.94 -1.10
C ARG A 111 17.80 12.04 -1.40
N PHE A 112 17.43 13.30 -1.18
CA PHE A 112 18.22 14.49 -1.50
C PHE A 112 18.70 15.23 -0.24
N VAL A 113 18.13 14.94 0.91
CA VAL A 113 18.46 15.58 2.20
C VAL A 113 19.67 14.90 2.83
N ASP A 114 20.50 15.70 3.51
CA ASP A 114 21.64 15.20 4.27
C ASP A 114 21.16 14.23 5.37
N PRO A 115 21.73 13.00 5.46
CA PRO A 115 21.41 12.03 6.51
C PRO A 115 21.57 12.56 7.94
N ALA A 116 22.49 13.48 8.19
CA ALA A 116 22.69 14.11 9.49
C ALA A 116 21.57 15.12 9.87
N SER A 117 20.73 15.48 8.92
CA SER A 117 19.63 16.42 9.16
C SER A 117 18.44 15.72 9.83
N PRO A 118 17.82 16.32 10.87
CA PRO A 118 16.57 15.78 11.46
C PRO A 118 15.42 15.76 10.44
N PHE A 119 15.50 16.57 9.39
CA PHE A 119 14.53 16.58 8.30
C PHE A 119 14.58 15.26 7.48
N PHE A 120 15.74 14.62 7.38
CA PHE A 120 15.87 13.30 6.77
C PHE A 120 14.97 12.25 7.45
N LEU A 121 15.01 12.19 8.80
CA LEU A 121 14.18 11.27 9.58
C LEU A 121 12.68 11.57 9.41
N ALA A 122 12.32 12.86 9.38
CA ALA A 122 10.92 13.25 9.16
C ALA A 122 10.40 12.83 7.77
N CYS A 123 11.21 13.00 6.73
CA CYS A 123 10.86 12.59 5.37
C CYS A 123 10.77 11.06 5.26
N MET A 124 11.70 10.34 5.87
CA MET A 124 11.69 8.87 5.91
C MET A 124 10.46 8.36 6.69
N PHE A 125 10.13 8.97 7.83
CA PHE A 125 8.91 8.66 8.56
C PHE A 125 7.66 8.81 7.68
N MET A 126 7.56 9.90 6.90
CA MET A 126 6.44 10.12 5.99
C MET A 126 6.37 9.09 4.87
N ALA A 127 7.51 8.58 4.41
CA ALA A 127 7.53 7.49 3.44
C ALA A 127 6.90 6.19 4.01
N PHE A 128 7.30 5.76 5.20
CA PHE A 128 6.71 4.60 5.87
C PHE A 128 5.25 4.82 6.28
N PHE A 129 4.90 6.04 6.68
CA PHE A 129 3.52 6.42 6.96
C PHE A 129 2.63 6.28 5.73
N GLN A 130 3.09 6.76 4.56
CA GLN A 130 2.37 6.62 3.30
C GLN A 130 2.16 5.16 2.90
N LEU A 131 3.16 4.30 3.11
CA LEU A 131 3.03 2.86 2.88
C LEU A 131 1.89 2.25 3.71
N GLY A 132 1.78 2.64 4.98
CA GLY A 132 0.70 2.20 5.87
C GLY A 132 -0.68 2.70 5.41
N CYS A 133 -0.79 3.92 4.91
CA CYS A 133 -2.07 4.53 4.53
C CYS A 133 -2.85 3.76 3.45
N LEU A 134 -2.18 2.94 2.65
CA LEU A 134 -2.79 2.26 1.50
C LEU A 134 -3.80 1.19 1.89
N TYR A 135 -3.48 0.38 2.90
CA TYR A 135 -4.20 -0.88 3.16
C TYR A 135 -5.65 -0.68 3.56
N GLY A 136 -5.93 0.27 4.45
CA GLY A 136 -7.30 0.58 4.90
C GLY A 136 -8.23 0.94 3.73
N PRO A 137 -7.91 1.96 2.93
CA PRO A 137 -8.70 2.36 1.77
C PRO A 137 -8.85 1.28 0.70
N VAL A 138 -7.81 0.53 0.39
CA VAL A 138 -7.85 -0.54 -0.62
C VAL A 138 -8.79 -1.64 -0.19
N PHE A 139 -8.57 -2.23 0.99
CA PHE A 139 -9.40 -3.33 1.44
C PHE A 139 -10.82 -2.90 1.82
N GLY A 140 -10.99 -1.67 2.35
CA GLY A 140 -12.31 -1.10 2.57
C GLY A 140 -13.10 -0.97 1.26
N THR A 141 -12.48 -0.49 0.18
CA THR A 141 -13.11 -0.40 -1.15
C THR A 141 -13.43 -1.78 -1.72
N VAL A 142 -12.51 -2.74 -1.63
CA VAL A 142 -12.77 -4.13 -2.07
C VAL A 142 -13.99 -4.71 -1.35
N GLN A 143 -14.07 -4.54 -0.03
CA GLN A 143 -15.18 -5.06 0.76
C GLN A 143 -16.53 -4.40 0.46
N GLU A 144 -16.54 -3.13 0.05
CA GLU A 144 -17.77 -2.44 -0.36
C GLU A 144 -18.27 -2.87 -1.74
N LEU A 145 -17.34 -3.08 -2.67
CA LEU A 145 -17.68 -3.40 -4.06
C LEU A 145 -18.10 -4.86 -4.27
N VAL A 146 -17.92 -5.71 -3.26
CA VAL A 146 -18.08 -7.15 -3.38
C VAL A 146 -19.14 -7.68 -2.41
N PRO A 147 -20.05 -8.59 -2.85
CA PRO A 147 -21.02 -9.23 -1.98
C PRO A 147 -20.36 -9.93 -0.79
N PRO A 148 -20.98 -9.93 0.41
CA PRO A 148 -20.40 -10.48 1.64
C PRO A 148 -19.89 -11.93 1.50
N GLN A 149 -20.58 -12.73 0.69
CA GLN A 149 -20.29 -14.16 0.51
C GLN A 149 -18.94 -14.45 -0.13
N ILE A 150 -18.42 -13.52 -0.92
CA ILE A 150 -17.15 -13.70 -1.66
C ILE A 150 -16.06 -12.70 -1.26
N ARG A 151 -16.32 -11.84 -0.26
CA ARG A 151 -15.33 -10.82 0.19
C ARG A 151 -13.98 -11.43 0.54
N GLY A 152 -13.97 -12.51 1.30
CA GLY A 152 -12.72 -13.17 1.68
C GLY A 152 -11.94 -13.69 0.48
N THR A 153 -12.62 -14.29 -0.51
CA THR A 153 -11.98 -14.82 -1.72
C THR A 153 -11.41 -13.68 -2.59
N VAL A 154 -12.20 -12.63 -2.84
CA VAL A 154 -11.74 -11.49 -3.65
C VAL A 154 -10.58 -10.78 -2.96
N THR A 155 -10.65 -10.58 -1.64
CA THR A 155 -9.55 -10.00 -0.85
C THR A 155 -8.29 -10.86 -0.97
N ALA A 156 -8.40 -12.19 -0.85
CA ALA A 156 -7.27 -13.11 -1.02
C ALA A 156 -6.65 -13.03 -2.43
N VAL A 157 -7.48 -12.92 -3.47
CA VAL A 157 -7.00 -12.73 -4.85
C VAL A 157 -6.27 -11.40 -5.00
N VAL A 158 -6.79 -10.30 -4.44
CA VAL A 158 -6.12 -8.99 -4.47
C VAL A 158 -4.78 -9.06 -3.73
N ILE A 159 -4.72 -9.69 -2.55
CA ILE A 159 -3.46 -9.89 -1.81
C ILE A 159 -2.48 -10.73 -2.63
N LEU A 160 -2.94 -11.78 -3.29
CA LEU A 160 -2.10 -12.61 -4.17
C LEU A 160 -1.52 -11.76 -5.33
N MET A 161 -2.35 -10.96 -5.98
CA MET A 161 -1.90 -10.05 -7.06
C MET A 161 -0.87 -9.04 -6.55
N ILE A 162 -1.11 -8.44 -5.40
CA ILE A 162 -0.19 -7.50 -4.74
C ILE A 162 1.18 -8.15 -4.50
N ASN A 163 1.22 -9.36 -3.95
CA ASN A 163 2.47 -10.02 -3.59
C ASN A 163 3.18 -10.62 -4.81
N VAL A 164 2.47 -11.34 -5.67
CA VAL A 164 3.09 -12.06 -6.79
C VAL A 164 3.44 -11.10 -7.93
N ILE A 165 2.51 -10.24 -8.33
CA ILE A 165 2.73 -9.32 -9.43
C ILE A 165 3.40 -8.04 -8.90
N GLY A 166 2.84 -7.41 -7.87
CA GLY A 166 3.35 -6.14 -7.34
C GLY A 166 4.78 -6.29 -6.82
N ILE A 167 4.97 -7.00 -5.71
CA ILE A 167 6.30 -7.15 -5.10
C ILE A 167 7.23 -7.93 -6.01
N GLY A 168 6.75 -9.04 -6.64
CA GLY A 168 7.58 -9.87 -7.52
C GLY A 168 8.16 -9.10 -8.70
N VAL A 169 7.36 -8.31 -9.41
CA VAL A 169 7.85 -7.44 -10.51
C VAL A 169 8.76 -6.34 -9.95
N GLY A 170 8.42 -5.75 -8.81
CA GLY A 170 9.24 -4.71 -8.18
C GLY A 170 10.65 -5.20 -7.85
N VAL A 171 10.78 -6.40 -7.29
CA VAL A 171 12.09 -7.01 -6.98
C VAL A 171 12.89 -7.33 -8.24
N THR A 172 12.24 -7.69 -9.35
CA THR A 172 12.96 -7.99 -10.61
C THR A 172 13.32 -6.74 -11.40
N ALA A 173 12.70 -5.61 -11.11
CA ALA A 173 12.94 -4.32 -11.80
C ALA A 173 13.95 -3.42 -11.08
N GLY A 174 14.26 -3.66 -9.80
CA GLY A 174 15.27 -2.96 -8.99
C GLY A 174 16.61 -3.64 -9.07
#